data_6fdbc6b41cf63965d3472939c413565f
#
_entry.id   6fdbc6b41cf63965d3472939c413565f
#
_cell.length_a   1.000
_cell.length_b   1.000
_cell.length_c   1.000
_cell.angle_alpha   90.00
_cell.angle_beta   90.00
_cell.angle_gamma   90.00
#
_symmetry.space_group_name_H-M   'P 1'
#
loop_
_entity.id
_entity.type
_entity.pdbx_description
1 polymer ?
#
loop_
_entity_poly.entity_id
_entity_poly.type
_entity_poly.pdbx_seq_one_letter_code
_entity_poly.pdbx_strand_id
1 'polypeptide(L)'
;MTELGLPFHPTTALLDFETAAHNAMREVFYGIHTKGCFFHFTQAIWRKAQHTGLQIPYRDNDDVKTLVRRAAILPLIPLDAVEDVWFQALEDRDNADITDSTTPFTDYVTEQWVEGDRTMWNHFGTQGPRTTNNIEGWHSKLKKMTQHAHPNIFTAIQMFKDIENANAINRIQRAAGGTTRPRAKKYLNIDSRLATLKERYQTRVIDLMTYTDSASELIHLA
;
A
#
# COMPACT_ATOMS: atom_id res chain seq x y z
N MET A 1 26.06 6.49 -12.92
CA MET A 1 26.75 5.21 -13.20
C MET A 1 27.26 4.68 -11.86
N THR A 2 26.88 3.49 -11.48
CA THR A 2 27.43 2.86 -10.27
C THR A 2 28.87 2.41 -10.62
N GLU A 3 29.82 2.52 -9.69
CA GLU A 3 31.22 2.05 -9.84
C GLU A 3 31.32 0.58 -10.27
N LEU A 4 30.24 -0.19 -10.19
CA LEU A 4 30.14 -1.59 -10.59
C LEU A 4 29.76 -1.79 -12.06
N GLY A 5 29.60 -0.74 -12.86
CA GLY A 5 29.24 -0.86 -14.28
C GLY A 5 27.85 -1.46 -14.57
N LEU A 6 27.03 -1.67 -13.52
CA LEU A 6 25.69 -2.20 -13.68
C LEU A 6 24.71 -1.06 -13.99
N PRO A 7 23.93 -1.15 -15.07
CA PRO A 7 22.92 -0.15 -15.38
C PRO A 7 21.84 -0.18 -14.27
N PHE A 8 21.60 0.95 -13.62
CA PHE A 8 20.52 1.12 -12.68
C PHE A 8 19.41 1.94 -13.33
N HIS A 9 18.42 1.23 -13.89
CA HIS A 9 17.26 1.82 -14.57
C HIS A 9 15.96 1.32 -13.91
N PRO A 10 15.57 1.90 -12.76
CA PRO A 10 14.31 1.54 -12.13
C PRO A 10 13.14 1.99 -13.01
N THR A 11 12.19 1.12 -13.25
CA THR A 11 10.97 1.42 -14.02
C THR A 11 9.82 1.84 -13.14
N THR A 12 9.86 1.47 -11.85
CA THR A 12 8.81 1.79 -10.87
C THR A 12 9.43 2.11 -9.53
N ALA A 13 8.94 3.16 -8.88
CA ALA A 13 9.23 3.49 -7.49
C ALA A 13 7.94 3.46 -6.66
N LEU A 14 7.99 2.75 -5.53
CA LEU A 14 6.92 2.71 -4.55
C LEU A 14 7.31 3.62 -3.38
N LEU A 15 6.50 4.65 -3.12
CA LEU A 15 6.80 5.73 -2.18
C LEU A 15 5.61 5.99 -1.26
N ASP A 16 5.82 6.76 -0.20
CA ASP A 16 4.74 7.37 0.56
C ASP A 16 4.10 8.49 -0.27
N PHE A 17 2.99 9.06 0.19
CA PHE A 17 2.30 10.16 -0.51
C PHE A 17 2.98 11.53 -0.31
N GLU A 18 4.30 11.55 -0.20
CA GLU A 18 5.08 12.79 -0.13
C GLU A 18 5.39 13.30 -1.54
N THR A 19 4.74 14.38 -1.95
CA THR A 19 4.85 14.96 -3.30
C THR A 19 6.30 15.26 -3.68
N ALA A 20 7.11 15.76 -2.74
CA ALA A 20 8.51 16.08 -3.00
C ALA A 20 9.33 14.82 -3.39
N ALA A 21 9.09 13.68 -2.73
CA ALA A 21 9.75 12.43 -3.05
C ALA A 21 9.36 11.91 -4.45
N HIS A 22 8.07 11.98 -4.81
CA HIS A 22 7.59 11.62 -6.14
C HIS A 22 8.21 12.49 -7.24
N ASN A 23 8.27 13.81 -7.03
CA ASN A 23 8.86 14.75 -7.99
C ASN A 23 10.37 14.50 -8.15
N ALA A 24 11.11 14.34 -7.07
CA ALA A 24 12.53 14.04 -7.10
C ALA A 24 12.83 12.73 -7.86
N MET A 25 12.03 11.69 -7.65
CA MET A 25 12.21 10.42 -8.37
C MET A 25 11.97 10.58 -9.87
N ARG A 26 10.94 11.33 -10.28
CA ARG A 26 10.64 11.59 -11.71
C ARG A 26 11.70 12.46 -12.38
N GLU A 27 12.28 13.39 -11.63
CA GLU A 27 13.36 14.25 -12.12
C GLU A 27 14.66 13.47 -12.34
N VAL A 28 15.03 12.60 -11.41
CA VAL A 28 16.30 11.84 -11.47
C VAL A 28 16.22 10.66 -12.42
N PHE A 29 15.06 9.98 -12.49
CA PHE A 29 14.88 8.77 -13.29
C PHE A 29 13.83 9.00 -14.38
N TYR A 30 14.29 9.38 -15.55
CA TYR A 30 13.41 9.64 -16.70
C TYR A 30 12.55 8.42 -17.03
N GLY A 31 11.23 8.63 -17.12
CA GLY A 31 10.26 7.58 -17.46
C GLY A 31 9.89 6.65 -16.29
N ILE A 32 10.35 6.92 -15.06
CA ILE A 32 9.95 6.12 -13.91
C ILE A 32 8.48 6.32 -13.56
N HIS A 33 7.77 5.22 -13.31
CA HIS A 33 6.42 5.24 -12.75
C HIS A 33 6.49 5.28 -11.23
N THR A 34 5.96 6.34 -10.62
CA THR A 34 5.87 6.44 -9.16
C THR A 34 4.49 6.00 -8.69
N LYS A 35 4.46 5.15 -7.64
CA LYS A 35 3.22 4.69 -7.01
C LYS A 35 3.24 4.95 -5.52
N GLY A 36 2.10 5.34 -4.97
CA GLY A 36 1.89 5.51 -3.54
C GLY A 36 1.76 4.14 -2.85
N CYS A 37 2.24 4.07 -1.62
CA CYS A 37 2.20 2.84 -0.81
C CYS A 37 0.76 2.49 -0.39
N PHE A 38 0.34 1.26 -0.66
CA PHE A 38 -0.99 0.76 -0.26
C PHE A 38 -1.24 0.84 1.25
N PHE A 39 -0.23 0.56 2.07
CA PHE A 39 -0.36 0.68 3.52
C PHE A 39 -0.63 2.13 3.95
N HIS A 40 0.08 3.10 3.40
CA HIS A 40 -0.15 4.51 3.72
C HIS A 40 -1.51 5.02 3.21
N PHE A 41 -2.01 4.49 2.10
CA PHE A 41 -3.38 4.74 1.65
C PHE A 41 -4.40 4.25 2.69
N THR A 42 -4.35 2.97 3.04
CA THR A 42 -5.31 2.40 4.02
C THR A 42 -5.20 3.06 5.39
N GLN A 43 -3.98 3.44 5.80
CA GLN A 43 -3.74 4.19 7.02
C GLN A 43 -4.36 5.60 6.96
N ALA A 44 -4.28 6.29 5.82
CA ALA A 44 -4.90 7.61 5.63
C ALA A 44 -6.43 7.51 5.74
N ILE A 45 -7.05 6.51 5.09
CA ILE A 45 -8.49 6.24 5.21
C ILE A 45 -8.87 5.99 6.67
N TRP A 46 -8.15 5.12 7.38
CA TRP A 46 -8.45 4.82 8.77
C TRP A 46 -8.28 6.01 9.71
N ARG A 47 -7.20 6.78 9.56
CA ARG A 47 -6.99 8.00 10.33
C ARG A 47 -8.09 9.03 10.10
N LYS A 48 -8.57 9.16 8.86
CA LYS A 48 -9.70 10.05 8.57
C LYS A 48 -10.98 9.55 9.23
N ALA A 49 -11.28 8.27 9.15
CA ALA A 49 -12.43 7.68 9.84
C ALA A 49 -12.36 7.93 11.37
N GLN A 50 -11.18 7.77 11.97
CA GLN A 50 -10.97 8.10 13.40
C GLN A 50 -11.20 9.59 13.69
N HIS A 51 -10.61 10.47 12.87
CA HIS A 51 -10.71 11.92 13.04
C HIS A 51 -12.14 12.44 12.89
N THR A 52 -12.95 11.80 12.03
CA THR A 52 -14.37 12.13 11.83
C THR A 52 -15.29 11.41 12.81
N GLY A 53 -14.75 10.73 13.83
CA GLY A 53 -15.53 10.08 14.88
C GLY A 53 -16.13 8.71 14.50
N LEU A 54 -15.77 8.14 13.34
CA LEU A 54 -16.33 6.87 12.85
C LEU A 54 -15.71 5.63 13.50
N GLN A 55 -14.76 5.75 14.42
CA GLN A 55 -14.11 4.59 15.04
C GLN A 55 -15.09 3.70 15.83
N ILE A 56 -15.99 4.31 16.59
CA ILE A 56 -17.01 3.58 17.34
C ILE A 56 -18.11 3.06 16.41
N PRO A 57 -18.71 3.90 15.52
CA PRO A 57 -19.66 3.41 14.52
C PRO A 57 -19.12 2.28 13.63
N TYR A 58 -17.86 2.33 13.22
CA TYR A 58 -17.20 1.26 12.45
C TYR A 58 -17.27 -0.11 13.15
N ARG A 59 -17.23 -0.14 14.47
CA ARG A 59 -17.33 -1.37 15.25
C ARG A 59 -18.78 -1.83 15.41
N ASP A 60 -19.71 -0.90 15.59
CA ASP A 60 -21.05 -1.15 16.13
C ASP A 60 -22.14 -1.06 15.04
N ASN A 61 -21.81 -0.59 13.82
CA ASN A 61 -22.73 -0.44 12.68
C ASN A 61 -22.10 -1.02 11.40
N ASP A 62 -22.73 -2.03 10.82
CA ASP A 62 -22.22 -2.75 9.65
C ASP A 62 -22.21 -1.87 8.39
N ASP A 63 -23.12 -0.90 8.24
CA ASP A 63 -23.14 0.00 7.09
C ASP A 63 -21.96 0.96 7.12
N VAL A 64 -21.65 1.55 8.29
CA VAL A 64 -20.46 2.38 8.48
C VAL A 64 -19.19 1.56 8.25
N LYS A 65 -19.16 0.33 8.73
CA LYS A 65 -18.03 -0.58 8.51
C LYS A 65 -17.83 -0.88 7.04
N THR A 66 -18.90 -1.19 6.31
CA THR A 66 -18.88 -1.46 4.87
C THR A 66 -18.38 -0.25 4.10
N LEU A 67 -18.91 0.95 4.39
CA LEU A 67 -18.49 2.20 3.76
C LEU A 67 -16.98 2.44 3.91
N VAL A 68 -16.45 2.36 5.15
CA VAL A 68 -15.03 2.58 5.43
C VAL A 68 -14.16 1.51 4.76
N ARG A 69 -14.60 0.26 4.74
CA ARG A 69 -13.89 -0.84 4.07
C ARG A 69 -13.88 -0.69 2.56
N ARG A 70 -14.99 -0.27 1.96
CA ARG A 70 -15.05 0.04 0.52
C ARG A 70 -14.11 1.19 0.15
N ALA A 71 -14.03 2.25 0.95
CA ALA A 71 -13.03 3.29 0.75
C ALA A 71 -11.59 2.75 0.80
N ALA A 72 -11.28 1.88 1.75
CA ALA A 72 -9.93 1.36 1.95
C ALA A 72 -9.49 0.34 0.88
N ILE A 73 -10.43 -0.34 0.19
CA ILE A 73 -10.13 -1.32 -0.85
C ILE A 73 -9.98 -0.70 -2.25
N LEU A 74 -10.35 0.56 -2.47
CA LEU A 74 -10.31 1.23 -3.77
C LEU A 74 -9.00 1.01 -4.55
N PRO A 75 -7.81 0.97 -3.91
CA PRO A 75 -6.58 0.67 -4.64
C PRO A 75 -6.51 -0.71 -5.29
N LEU A 76 -7.34 -1.65 -4.89
CA LEU A 76 -7.38 -3.00 -5.43
C LEU A 76 -8.59 -3.23 -6.37
N ILE A 77 -9.31 -2.16 -6.73
CA ILE A 77 -10.39 -2.16 -7.72
C ILE A 77 -9.83 -1.82 -9.10
N PRO A 78 -10.35 -2.37 -10.20
CA PRO A 78 -10.00 -1.91 -11.55
C PRO A 78 -10.08 -0.39 -11.65
N LEU A 79 -9.08 0.23 -12.30
CA LEU A 79 -8.95 1.69 -12.31
C LEU A 79 -10.18 2.39 -12.90
N ASP A 80 -10.77 1.81 -13.91
CA ASP A 80 -11.98 2.26 -14.61
C ASP A 80 -13.28 2.04 -13.81
N ALA A 81 -13.25 1.16 -12.81
CA ALA A 81 -14.41 0.83 -11.97
C ALA A 81 -14.36 1.51 -10.57
N VAL A 82 -13.32 2.29 -10.27
CA VAL A 82 -13.18 2.94 -8.97
C VAL A 82 -14.35 3.88 -8.67
N GLU A 83 -14.76 4.68 -9.66
CA GLU A 83 -15.90 5.60 -9.50
C GLU A 83 -17.20 4.85 -9.25
N ASP A 84 -17.46 3.81 -10.03
CA ASP A 84 -18.70 3.01 -9.89
C ASP A 84 -18.80 2.39 -8.50
N VAL A 85 -17.70 1.83 -7.99
CA VAL A 85 -17.65 1.26 -6.63
C VAL A 85 -17.88 2.33 -5.57
N TRP A 86 -17.28 3.52 -5.77
CA TRP A 86 -17.43 4.61 -4.79
C TRP A 86 -18.84 5.20 -4.82
N PHE A 87 -19.42 5.42 -6.00
CA PHE A 87 -20.81 5.89 -6.13
C PHE A 87 -21.81 4.89 -5.52
N GLN A 88 -21.61 3.58 -5.74
CA GLN A 88 -22.44 2.58 -5.09
C GLN A 88 -22.31 2.62 -3.56
N ALA A 89 -21.09 2.86 -3.04
CA ALA A 89 -20.87 3.02 -1.59
C ALA A 89 -21.60 4.24 -1.01
N LEU A 90 -21.68 5.35 -1.78
CA LEU A 90 -22.43 6.54 -1.39
C LEU A 90 -23.96 6.30 -1.45
N GLU A 91 -24.44 5.60 -2.48
CA GLU A 91 -25.85 5.24 -2.59
C GLU A 91 -26.29 4.33 -1.45
N ASP A 92 -25.51 3.31 -1.13
CA ASP A 92 -25.81 2.41 -0.01
C ASP A 92 -25.80 3.16 1.33
N ARG A 93 -24.86 4.12 1.53
CA ARG A 93 -24.81 5.04 2.67
C ARG A 93 -26.11 5.85 2.81
N ASP A 94 -26.60 6.41 1.72
CA ASP A 94 -27.81 7.24 1.72
C ASP A 94 -29.05 6.40 2.03
N ASN A 95 -29.12 5.17 1.47
CA ASN A 95 -30.17 4.22 1.77
C ASN A 95 -30.17 3.71 3.21
N ALA A 96 -28.99 3.66 3.86
CA ALA A 96 -28.83 3.27 5.26
C ALA A 96 -29.05 4.42 6.26
N ASP A 97 -29.36 5.64 5.77
CA ASP A 97 -29.58 6.87 6.59
C ASP A 97 -28.41 7.20 7.55
N ILE A 98 -27.19 6.97 7.07
CA ILE A 98 -25.96 7.33 7.82
C ILE A 98 -25.22 8.52 7.17
N THR A 99 -25.88 9.25 6.28
CA THR A 99 -25.31 10.35 5.48
C THR A 99 -24.70 11.44 6.36
N ASP A 100 -25.47 12.01 7.25
CA ASP A 100 -25.04 13.16 8.08
C ASP A 100 -23.79 12.83 8.90
N SER A 101 -23.72 11.64 9.48
CA SER A 101 -22.60 11.22 10.32
C SER A 101 -21.33 10.90 9.54
N THR A 102 -21.46 10.56 8.25
CA THR A 102 -20.36 10.09 7.41
C THR A 102 -19.89 11.09 6.37
N THR A 103 -20.63 12.17 6.12
CA THR A 103 -20.31 13.21 5.11
C THR A 103 -18.87 13.72 5.22
N PRO A 104 -18.31 14.10 6.39
CA PRO A 104 -16.94 14.60 6.45
C PRO A 104 -15.88 13.56 6.08
N PHE A 105 -16.21 12.29 6.19
CA PHE A 105 -15.36 11.20 5.75
C PHE A 105 -15.47 10.96 4.24
N THR A 106 -16.70 10.91 3.71
CA THR A 106 -16.94 10.66 2.29
C THR A 106 -16.47 11.80 1.41
N ASP A 107 -16.64 13.07 1.82
CA ASP A 107 -16.10 14.22 1.11
C ASP A 107 -14.57 14.12 0.98
N TYR A 108 -13.87 13.79 2.07
CA TYR A 108 -12.43 13.57 2.01
C TYR A 108 -12.03 12.46 1.05
N VAL A 109 -12.75 11.33 1.06
CA VAL A 109 -12.41 10.21 0.16
C VAL A 109 -12.65 10.63 -1.29
N THR A 110 -13.75 11.30 -1.57
CA THR A 110 -14.09 11.80 -2.91
C THR A 110 -13.04 12.79 -3.40
N GLU A 111 -12.82 13.88 -2.68
CA GLU A 111 -11.94 14.98 -3.10
C GLU A 111 -10.46 14.56 -3.17
N GLN A 112 -9.99 13.84 -2.16
CA GLN A 112 -8.57 13.50 -2.05
C GLN A 112 -8.15 12.32 -2.94
N TRP A 113 -9.04 11.34 -3.13
CA TRP A 113 -8.67 10.07 -3.72
C TRP A 113 -9.40 9.76 -5.01
N VAL A 114 -10.72 9.94 -5.06
CA VAL A 114 -11.52 9.53 -6.23
C VAL A 114 -11.41 10.54 -7.38
N GLU A 115 -11.45 11.83 -7.10
CA GLU A 115 -11.33 12.90 -8.10
C GLU A 115 -9.89 13.18 -8.53
N GLY A 116 -8.90 12.74 -7.75
CA GLY A 116 -7.49 12.94 -8.03
C GLY A 116 -6.88 11.95 -9.03
N ASP A 117 -5.55 11.98 -9.18
CA ASP A 117 -4.82 11.02 -10.02
C ASP A 117 -4.81 9.62 -9.38
N ARG A 118 -5.80 8.84 -9.76
CA ARG A 118 -5.98 7.45 -9.27
C ARG A 118 -4.87 6.52 -9.72
N THR A 119 -4.15 6.82 -10.78
CA THR A 119 -3.05 5.98 -11.28
C THR A 119 -1.91 5.91 -10.27
N MET A 120 -1.74 6.97 -9.46
CA MET A 120 -0.71 7.06 -8.45
C MET A 120 -0.90 6.02 -7.32
N TRP A 121 -2.12 5.73 -6.92
CA TRP A 121 -2.41 4.85 -5.78
C TRP A 121 -3.11 3.54 -6.15
N ASN A 122 -3.56 3.37 -7.39
CA ASN A 122 -4.21 2.13 -7.81
C ASN A 122 -3.21 1.00 -8.01
N HIS A 123 -3.47 -0.13 -7.40
CA HIS A 123 -2.64 -1.32 -7.38
C HIS A 123 -3.30 -2.56 -7.99
N PHE A 124 -4.46 -2.43 -8.64
CA PHE A 124 -5.16 -3.58 -9.22
C PHE A 124 -4.28 -4.34 -10.22
N GLY A 125 -3.53 -3.63 -11.07
CA GLY A 125 -2.61 -4.24 -12.05
C GLY A 125 -1.20 -4.50 -11.51
N THR A 126 -0.89 -4.12 -10.26
CA THR A 126 0.48 -4.20 -9.73
C THR A 126 0.88 -5.66 -9.47
N GLN A 127 1.97 -6.07 -10.12
CA GLN A 127 2.65 -7.32 -9.82
C GLN A 127 3.84 -7.03 -8.88
N GLY A 128 3.89 -7.72 -7.73
CA GLY A 128 4.94 -7.52 -6.74
C GLY A 128 4.51 -6.71 -5.51
N PRO A 129 5.45 -6.09 -4.80
CA PRO A 129 5.17 -5.35 -3.56
C PRO A 129 4.23 -4.15 -3.81
N ARG A 130 3.25 -3.99 -2.93
CA ARG A 130 2.31 -2.86 -2.91
C ARG A 130 2.56 -1.93 -1.71
N THR A 131 3.51 -2.28 -0.85
CA THR A 131 3.81 -1.54 0.39
C THR A 131 5.31 -1.32 0.54
N THR A 132 5.67 -0.25 1.24
CA THR A 132 7.05 0.11 1.62
C THR A 132 7.56 -0.65 2.85
N ASN A 133 6.84 -1.65 3.36
CA ASN A 133 7.18 -2.38 4.60
C ASN A 133 8.61 -2.96 4.61
N ASN A 134 9.15 -3.33 3.44
CA ASN A 134 10.54 -3.81 3.34
C ASN A 134 11.54 -2.70 3.71
N ILE A 135 11.26 -1.45 3.32
CA ILE A 135 12.09 -0.28 3.64
C ILE A 135 11.96 0.07 5.11
N GLU A 136 10.74 0.02 5.66
CA GLU A 136 10.52 0.22 7.11
C GLU A 136 11.25 -0.83 7.94
N GLY A 137 11.21 -2.10 7.50
CA GLY A 137 11.99 -3.18 8.12
C GLY A 137 13.50 -2.92 8.07
N TRP A 138 14.00 -2.37 6.97
CA TRP A 138 15.38 -1.97 6.81
C TRP A 138 15.73 -0.78 7.73
N HIS A 139 14.91 0.27 7.80
CA HIS A 139 15.06 1.38 8.73
C HIS A 139 15.07 0.91 10.20
N SER A 140 14.17 -0.03 10.54
CA SER A 140 14.15 -0.64 11.88
C SER A 140 15.45 -1.39 12.19
N LYS A 141 16.03 -2.09 11.20
CA LYS A 141 17.34 -2.73 11.33
C LYS A 141 18.44 -1.70 11.56
N LEU A 142 18.46 -0.60 10.78
CA LEU A 142 19.44 0.48 10.98
C LEU A 142 19.36 1.06 12.40
N LYS A 143 18.15 1.38 12.87
CA LYS A 143 17.94 1.89 14.24
C LYS A 143 18.46 0.95 15.32
N LYS A 144 18.33 -0.37 15.11
CA LYS A 144 18.85 -1.38 16.05
C LYS A 144 20.38 -1.53 16.01
N MET A 145 21.01 -1.23 14.87
CA MET A 145 22.46 -1.26 14.72
C MET A 145 23.12 -0.01 15.30
N THR A 146 22.40 1.11 15.39
CA THR A 146 22.87 2.35 15.99
C THR A 146 22.44 2.41 17.45
N GLN A 147 23.36 2.51 18.36
CA GLN A 147 23.04 2.68 19.79
C GLN A 147 22.44 4.06 20.11
N HIS A 148 22.57 5.03 19.19
CA HIS A 148 22.11 6.40 19.32
C HIS A 148 21.30 6.83 18.10
N ALA A 149 20.31 7.72 18.30
CA ALA A 149 19.45 8.24 17.23
C ALA A 149 20.24 9.02 16.16
N HIS A 150 21.36 9.62 16.53
CA HIS A 150 22.24 10.40 15.65
C HIS A 150 23.68 9.86 15.72
N PRO A 151 24.00 8.77 14.98
CA PRO A 151 25.34 8.25 14.95
C PRO A 151 26.29 9.26 14.28
N ASN A 152 27.56 9.33 14.74
CA ASN A 152 28.54 10.12 14.02
C ASN A 152 28.83 9.52 12.64
N ILE A 153 29.41 10.31 11.74
CA ILE A 153 29.63 9.92 10.33
C ILE A 153 30.49 8.64 10.21
N PHE A 154 31.47 8.44 11.04
CA PHE A 154 32.34 7.26 11.00
C PHE A 154 31.57 6.00 11.39
N THR A 155 30.74 6.08 12.42
CA THR A 155 29.83 4.98 12.83
C THR A 155 28.83 4.66 11.71
N ALA A 156 28.26 5.68 11.06
CA ALA A 156 27.33 5.48 9.94
C ALA A 156 28.02 4.81 8.74
N ILE A 157 29.22 5.26 8.36
CA ILE A 157 29.99 4.65 7.27
C ILE A 157 30.32 3.17 7.59
N GLN A 158 30.79 2.89 8.81
CA GLN A 158 31.09 1.52 9.19
C GLN A 158 29.85 0.63 9.15
N MET A 159 28.72 1.11 9.65
CA MET A 159 27.43 0.39 9.57
C MET A 159 27.04 0.07 8.13
N PHE A 160 27.18 1.01 7.19
CA PHE A 160 26.88 0.74 5.79
C PHE A 160 27.82 -0.29 5.16
N LYS A 161 29.13 -0.25 5.50
CA LYS A 161 30.09 -1.27 5.07
C LYS A 161 29.73 -2.66 5.59
N ASP A 162 29.33 -2.74 6.86
CA ASP A 162 28.93 -4.02 7.46
C ASP A 162 27.66 -4.59 6.80
N ILE A 163 26.68 -3.73 6.46
CA ILE A 163 25.48 -4.11 5.73
C ILE A 163 25.84 -4.60 4.33
N GLU A 164 26.73 -3.89 3.61
CA GLU A 164 27.15 -4.29 2.26
C GLU A 164 27.90 -5.62 2.27
N ASN A 165 28.79 -5.84 3.21
CA ASN A 165 29.49 -7.11 3.39
C ASN A 165 28.48 -8.25 3.66
N ALA A 166 27.51 -8.04 4.57
CA ALA A 166 26.46 -9.02 4.84
C ALA A 166 25.62 -9.31 3.59
N ASN A 167 25.29 -8.29 2.81
CA ASN A 167 24.54 -8.45 1.56
C ASN A 167 25.37 -9.20 0.50
N ALA A 168 26.68 -8.95 0.41
CA ALA A 168 27.59 -9.68 -0.49
C ALA A 168 27.63 -11.16 -0.14
N ILE A 169 27.77 -11.50 1.14
CA ILE A 169 27.75 -12.89 1.63
C ILE A 169 26.40 -13.55 1.29
N ASN A 170 25.28 -12.85 1.55
CA ASN A 170 23.94 -13.36 1.22
C ASN A 170 23.77 -13.62 -0.29
N ARG A 171 24.32 -12.75 -1.15
CA ARG A 171 24.28 -12.96 -2.62
C ARG A 171 25.04 -14.23 -3.00
N ILE A 172 26.23 -14.44 -2.45
CA ILE A 172 27.05 -15.66 -2.71
C ILE A 172 26.32 -16.92 -2.22
N GLN A 173 25.75 -16.88 -1.01
CA GLN A 173 25.00 -18.00 -0.45
C GLN A 173 23.77 -18.34 -1.31
N ARG A 174 23.05 -17.35 -1.81
CA ARG A 174 21.91 -17.56 -2.72
C ARG A 174 22.35 -18.16 -4.05
N ALA A 175 23.43 -17.66 -4.62
CA ALA A 175 24.00 -18.22 -5.85
C ALA A 175 24.43 -19.67 -5.67
N ALA A 176 24.83 -20.08 -4.46
CA ALA A 176 25.16 -21.44 -4.07
C ALA A 176 23.93 -22.30 -3.68
N GLY A 177 22.69 -21.83 -3.95
CA GLY A 177 21.47 -22.60 -3.64
C GLY A 177 20.89 -22.32 -2.24
N GLY A 178 21.42 -21.36 -1.51
CA GLY A 178 20.87 -20.95 -0.20
C GLY A 178 19.48 -20.34 -0.32
N THR A 179 18.60 -20.70 0.62
CA THR A 179 17.22 -20.22 0.66
C THR A 179 17.10 -18.90 1.42
N THR A 180 16.17 -18.06 1.02
CA THR A 180 15.79 -16.87 1.79
C THR A 180 14.78 -17.22 2.87
N ARG A 181 14.72 -16.42 3.94
CA ARG A 181 13.64 -16.56 4.93
C ARG A 181 12.30 -16.44 4.22
N PRO A 182 11.43 -17.43 4.31
CA PRO A 182 10.12 -17.37 3.66
C PRO A 182 9.29 -16.22 4.24
N ARG A 183 8.44 -15.65 3.40
CA ARG A 183 7.43 -14.65 3.81
C ARG A 183 6.46 -15.31 4.80
N ALA A 184 5.95 -14.54 5.78
CA ALA A 184 5.02 -15.08 6.77
C ALA A 184 3.77 -15.66 6.08
N LYS A 185 3.36 -16.88 6.48
CA LYS A 185 2.23 -17.63 5.90
C LYS A 185 0.93 -16.81 5.85
N LYS A 186 0.68 -15.93 6.86
CA LYS A 186 -0.48 -15.02 6.90
C LYS A 186 -0.56 -14.16 5.62
N TYR A 187 0.53 -13.52 5.22
CA TYR A 187 0.55 -12.64 4.05
C TYR A 187 0.48 -13.41 2.73
N LEU A 188 1.08 -14.60 2.67
CA LEU A 188 0.95 -15.48 1.50
C LEU A 188 -0.51 -15.91 1.29
N ASN A 189 -1.21 -16.24 2.38
CA ASN A 189 -2.62 -16.61 2.33
C ASN A 189 -3.51 -15.43 1.87
N ILE A 190 -3.30 -14.22 2.41
CA ILE A 190 -4.03 -13.03 1.98
C ILE A 190 -3.81 -12.76 0.49
N ASP A 191 -2.55 -12.78 0.02
CA ASP A 191 -2.24 -12.56 -1.40
C ASP A 191 -2.87 -13.62 -2.30
N SER A 192 -2.85 -14.90 -1.88
CA SER A 192 -3.48 -16.00 -2.62
C SER A 192 -5.01 -15.81 -2.71
N ARG A 193 -5.66 -15.45 -1.60
CA ARG A 193 -7.11 -15.20 -1.58
C ARG A 193 -7.50 -14.00 -2.45
N LEU A 194 -6.73 -12.90 -2.38
CA LEU A 194 -6.93 -11.75 -3.25
C LEU A 194 -6.77 -12.11 -4.73
N ALA A 195 -5.75 -12.93 -5.06
CA ALA A 195 -5.54 -13.40 -6.44
C ALA A 195 -6.73 -14.23 -6.94
N THR A 196 -7.22 -15.16 -6.11
CA THR A 196 -8.40 -15.98 -6.45
C THR A 196 -9.66 -15.13 -6.63
N LEU A 197 -9.92 -14.15 -5.75
CA LEU A 197 -11.06 -13.25 -5.91
C LEU A 197 -10.95 -12.43 -7.20
N LYS A 198 -9.77 -11.91 -7.49
CA LYS A 198 -9.50 -11.15 -8.72
C LYS A 198 -9.73 -12.00 -9.98
N GLU A 199 -9.24 -13.23 -10.00
CA GLU A 199 -9.46 -14.19 -11.09
C GLU A 199 -10.97 -14.46 -11.29
N ARG A 200 -11.70 -14.73 -10.21
CA ARG A 200 -13.16 -14.95 -10.27
C ARG A 200 -13.92 -13.74 -10.81
N TYR A 201 -13.52 -12.54 -10.44
CA TYR A 201 -14.06 -11.31 -10.99
C TYR A 201 -13.74 -11.18 -12.49
N GLN A 202 -12.47 -11.37 -12.88
CA GLN A 202 -12.04 -11.26 -14.28
C GLN A 202 -12.70 -12.30 -15.20
N THR A 203 -13.00 -13.47 -14.67
CA THR A 203 -13.74 -14.55 -15.38
C THR A 203 -15.26 -14.41 -15.25
N ARG A 204 -15.76 -13.32 -14.65
CA ARG A 204 -17.19 -13.02 -14.45
C ARG A 204 -17.94 -14.07 -13.62
N VAL A 205 -17.26 -14.82 -12.76
CA VAL A 205 -17.87 -15.74 -11.79
C VAL A 205 -18.50 -14.98 -10.63
N ILE A 206 -17.97 -13.82 -10.29
CA ILE A 206 -18.53 -12.86 -9.32
C ILE A 206 -18.59 -11.47 -9.96
N ASP A 207 -19.54 -10.66 -9.54
CA ASP A 207 -19.67 -9.27 -9.94
C ASP A 207 -18.69 -8.36 -9.20
N LEU A 208 -18.67 -7.07 -9.58
CA LEU A 208 -17.76 -6.08 -9.04
C LEU A 208 -17.95 -5.84 -7.53
N MET A 209 -19.21 -5.73 -7.07
CA MET A 209 -19.49 -5.45 -5.67
C MET A 209 -19.21 -6.65 -4.78
N THR A 210 -19.52 -7.86 -5.23
CA THR A 210 -19.15 -9.11 -4.55
C THR A 210 -17.62 -9.23 -4.43
N TYR A 211 -16.86 -8.87 -5.48
CA TYR A 211 -15.41 -8.80 -5.44
C TYR A 211 -14.93 -7.77 -4.41
N THR A 212 -15.46 -6.55 -4.48
CA THR A 212 -15.11 -5.42 -3.61
C THR A 212 -15.29 -5.77 -2.13
N ASP A 213 -16.47 -6.23 -1.75
CA ASP A 213 -16.80 -6.53 -0.37
C ASP A 213 -15.98 -7.71 0.15
N SER A 214 -15.86 -8.80 -0.64
CA SER A 214 -15.03 -9.95 -0.27
C SER A 214 -13.55 -9.62 -0.14
N ALA A 215 -13.00 -8.77 -1.00
CA ALA A 215 -11.61 -8.34 -0.95
C ALA A 215 -11.37 -7.38 0.22
N SER A 216 -12.34 -6.52 0.54
CA SER A 216 -12.25 -5.58 1.66
C SER A 216 -12.06 -6.28 3.01
N GLU A 217 -12.65 -7.48 3.18
CA GLU A 217 -12.50 -8.27 4.41
C GLU A 217 -11.07 -8.84 4.60
N LEU A 218 -10.27 -8.87 3.54
CA LEU A 218 -8.89 -9.37 3.61
C LEU A 218 -7.87 -8.31 4.02
N ILE A 219 -8.23 -7.02 3.95
CA ILE A 219 -7.33 -5.93 4.35
C ILE A 219 -7.49 -5.63 5.84
N HIS A 220 -6.37 -5.32 6.49
CA HIS A 220 -6.36 -4.80 7.85
C HIS A 220 -6.44 -3.27 7.80
N LEU A 221 -7.46 -2.72 8.43
CA LEU A 221 -7.48 -1.33 8.88
C LEU A 221 -6.91 -1.34 10.29
N ALA A 222 -5.77 -0.70 10.45
CA ALA A 222 -4.92 -0.76 11.65
C ALA A 222 -5.62 -0.40 12.94
#